data_c42650e85717777ac7e31e0eb6cbdd83
#
_entry.id   c42650e85717777ac7e31e0eb6cbdd83
#
_cell.length_a   1.000
_cell.length_b   1.000
_cell.length_c   1.000
_cell.angle_alpha   90.00
_cell.angle_beta   90.00
_cell.angle_gamma   90.00
#
_symmetry.space_group_name_H-M   'P 1'
#
loop_
_entity.id
_entity.type
_entity.pdbx_description
1 polymer ?
#
loop_
_entity_poly.entity_id
_entity_poly.type
_entity_poly.pdbx_seq_one_letter_code
_entity_poly.pdbx_strand_id
1 'polypeptide(L)'
;MLALNLPPYSFKISNKEGKKYIFDVLRKKYVALTPEEWVRQHFTNYLLVHKGYPSGLLANEIQINLNGTKKRCDTVLYNRDLTARMIVEYKAPDVVITQAVFDQITRYNMVLRVEYLVVTNGINHYAVSYTHLTLPTK
;
A
#
# COMPACT_ATOMS: atom_id res chain seq x y z
N MET A 1 3.47 19.98 -1.74
CA MET A 1 3.59 18.60 -2.25
C MET A 1 2.65 18.40 -3.43
N LEU A 2 2.97 17.46 -4.25
CA LEU A 2 2.21 17.19 -5.45
C LEU A 2 0.79 16.73 -5.13
N ALA A 3 -0.19 17.27 -5.88
CA ALA A 3 -1.57 16.81 -5.77
C ALA A 3 -1.69 15.42 -6.40
N LEU A 4 -2.38 14.53 -5.70
CA LEU A 4 -2.57 13.15 -6.16
C LEU A 4 -4.00 12.94 -6.65
N ASN A 5 -4.20 11.85 -7.37
CA ASN A 5 -5.54 11.43 -7.80
C ASN A 5 -6.17 10.58 -6.68
N LEU A 6 -6.24 11.18 -5.49
CA LEU A 6 -6.80 10.61 -4.28
C LEU A 6 -7.42 11.76 -3.49
N PRO A 7 -8.38 11.49 -2.62
CA PRO A 7 -8.99 12.55 -1.81
C PRO A 7 -7.94 13.28 -0.98
N PRO A 8 -8.03 14.60 -0.89
CA PRO A 8 -7.09 15.37 -0.08
C PRO A 8 -7.39 15.22 1.41
N TYR A 9 -6.35 15.25 2.22
CA TYR A 9 -6.46 15.19 3.68
C TYR A 9 -5.52 16.20 4.31
N SER A 10 -5.86 16.64 5.51
CA SER A 10 -4.99 17.51 6.32
C SER A 10 -4.10 16.60 7.17
N PHE A 11 -2.87 16.44 6.75
CA PHE A 11 -1.93 15.60 7.47
C PHE A 11 -1.15 16.42 8.50
N LYS A 12 -0.72 15.76 9.57
CA LYS A 12 0.18 16.36 10.54
C LYS A 12 1.59 16.28 9.99
N ILE A 13 2.16 17.43 9.69
CA ILE A 13 3.50 17.53 9.14
C ILE A 13 4.37 18.29 10.11
N SER A 14 5.53 17.74 10.43
CA SER A 14 6.52 18.37 11.29
C SER A 14 7.74 18.70 10.46
N ASN A 15 8.36 19.85 10.78
CA ASN A 15 9.60 20.27 10.14
C ASN A 15 10.66 20.33 11.22
N LYS A 16 11.74 19.55 11.05
CA LYS A 16 12.78 19.47 12.04
C LYS A 16 14.13 19.52 11.33
N GLU A 17 14.92 20.54 11.62
CA GLU A 17 16.23 20.73 11.03
C GLU A 17 16.19 20.69 9.50
N GLY A 18 15.20 21.34 8.92
CA GLY A 18 15.04 21.41 7.48
C GLY A 18 14.46 20.17 6.83
N LYS A 19 14.17 19.13 7.60
CA LYS A 19 13.58 17.90 7.09
C LYS A 19 12.13 17.81 7.49
N LYS A 20 11.29 17.30 6.58
CA LYS A 20 9.88 17.16 6.83
C LYS A 20 9.53 15.74 7.22
N TYR A 21 8.60 15.63 8.15
CA TYR A 21 8.09 14.36 8.65
C TYR A 21 6.58 14.41 8.62
N ILE A 22 5.95 13.27 8.40
CA ILE A 22 4.49 13.13 8.38
C ILE A 22 4.09 12.12 9.44
N PHE A 23 2.99 12.39 10.15
CA PHE A 23 2.51 11.47 11.17
C PHE A 23 1.75 10.33 10.53
N ASP A 24 2.18 9.09 10.80
CA ASP A 24 1.51 7.88 10.34
C ASP A 24 0.61 7.35 11.44
N VAL A 25 -0.70 7.40 11.22
CA VAL A 25 -1.67 6.98 12.25
C VAL A 25 -1.62 5.47 12.49
N LEU A 26 -1.14 4.69 11.54
CA LEU A 26 -1.03 3.24 11.70
C LEU A 26 0.22 2.84 12.47
N ARG A 27 1.34 3.47 12.16
CA ARG A 27 2.61 3.24 12.89
C ARG A 27 2.69 4.07 14.17
N LYS A 28 1.79 5.05 14.33
CA LYS A 28 1.69 5.93 15.50
C LYS A 28 2.98 6.68 15.78
N LYS A 29 3.60 7.17 14.74
CA LYS A 29 4.84 7.94 14.85
C LYS A 29 5.04 8.80 13.62
N TYR A 30 5.90 9.80 13.74
CA TYR A 30 6.33 10.58 12.60
C TYR A 30 7.37 9.81 11.79
N VAL A 31 7.22 9.82 10.48
CA VAL A 31 8.14 9.17 9.56
C VAL A 31 8.60 10.19 8.54
N ALA A 32 9.75 9.94 7.92
CA ALA A 32 10.28 10.86 6.92
C ALA A 32 9.29 11.03 5.77
N LEU A 33 9.05 12.27 5.37
CA LEU A 33 8.12 12.56 4.29
C LEU A 33 8.86 12.46 2.96
N THR A 34 8.81 11.29 2.36
CA THR A 34 9.33 11.03 1.03
C THR A 34 8.20 11.07 0.02
N PRO A 35 8.50 11.14 -1.29
CA PRO A 35 7.44 11.07 -2.29
C PRO A 35 6.60 9.80 -2.19
N GLU A 36 7.22 8.66 -1.90
CA GLU A 36 6.48 7.41 -1.72
C GLU A 36 5.63 7.43 -0.44
N GLU A 37 6.17 8.02 0.64
CA GLU A 37 5.40 8.12 1.88
C GLU A 37 4.18 9.02 1.70
N TRP A 38 4.31 10.06 0.88
CA TRP A 38 3.18 10.93 0.54
C TRP A 38 2.05 10.13 -0.11
N VAL A 39 2.41 9.25 -1.04
CA VAL A 39 1.43 8.36 -1.69
C VAL A 39 0.82 7.42 -0.67
N ARG A 40 1.65 6.80 0.17
CA ARG A 40 1.17 5.86 1.19
C ARG A 40 0.16 6.50 2.12
N GLN A 41 0.45 7.69 2.63
CA GLN A 41 -0.43 8.34 3.57
C GLN A 41 -1.79 8.67 2.95
N HIS A 42 -1.79 9.10 1.70
CA HIS A 42 -3.05 9.37 1.02
C HIS A 42 -3.85 8.08 0.80
N PHE A 43 -3.17 7.02 0.38
CA PHE A 43 -3.88 5.78 0.06
C PHE A 43 -4.39 5.09 1.31
N THR A 44 -3.62 5.06 2.38
CA THR A 44 -4.08 4.46 3.64
C THR A 44 -5.23 5.27 4.23
N ASN A 45 -5.20 6.59 4.13
CA ASN A 45 -6.34 7.40 4.57
C ASN A 45 -7.57 7.14 3.71
N TYR A 46 -7.38 6.92 2.41
CA TYR A 46 -8.47 6.55 1.53
C TYR A 46 -9.12 5.24 2.01
N LEU A 47 -8.31 4.25 2.35
CA LEU A 47 -8.82 2.98 2.85
C LEU A 47 -9.54 3.14 4.19
N LEU A 48 -8.99 3.93 5.10
CA LEU A 48 -9.58 4.12 6.42
C LEU A 48 -10.85 4.95 6.39
N VAL A 49 -10.82 6.09 5.69
CA VAL A 49 -11.90 7.07 5.76
C VAL A 49 -12.96 6.83 4.72
N HIS A 50 -12.57 6.63 3.47
CA HIS A 50 -13.55 6.48 2.39
C HIS A 50 -14.04 5.05 2.24
N LYS A 51 -13.18 4.07 2.41
CA LYS A 51 -13.56 2.66 2.33
C LYS A 51 -13.99 2.08 3.66
N GLY A 52 -13.65 2.74 4.76
CA GLY A 52 -14.13 2.33 6.08
C GLY A 52 -13.47 1.09 6.64
N TYR A 53 -12.31 0.70 6.18
CA TYR A 53 -11.61 -0.43 6.76
C TYR A 53 -11.12 -0.10 8.16
N PRO A 54 -11.25 -1.03 9.13
CA PRO A 54 -10.79 -0.78 10.49
C PRO A 54 -9.27 -0.58 10.53
N SER A 55 -8.82 0.39 11.32
CA SER A 55 -7.39 0.64 11.46
C SER A 55 -6.64 -0.57 12.03
N GLY A 56 -7.31 -1.38 12.83
CA GLY A 56 -6.70 -2.59 13.38
C GLY A 56 -6.42 -3.68 12.37
N LEU A 57 -6.97 -3.56 11.16
CA LEU A 57 -6.73 -4.52 10.09
C LEU A 57 -5.79 -3.98 9.02
N LEU A 58 -5.19 -2.82 9.24
CA LEU A 58 -4.23 -2.22 8.31
C LEU A 58 -2.88 -2.07 8.97
N ALA A 59 -1.82 -2.33 8.23
CA ALA A 59 -0.45 -2.14 8.71
C ALA A 59 0.43 -1.61 7.60
N ASN A 60 1.32 -0.67 7.94
CA ASN A 60 2.30 -0.13 7.02
C ASN A 60 3.69 -0.67 7.34
N GLU A 61 4.48 -0.92 6.30
CA GLU A 61 5.87 -1.36 6.43
C GLU A 61 5.98 -2.59 7.30
N ILE A 62 5.31 -3.65 6.89
CA ILE A 62 5.28 -4.88 7.68
C ILE A 62 5.83 -6.05 6.86
N GLN A 63 6.52 -6.94 7.53
CA GLN A 63 6.97 -8.16 6.92
C GLN A 63 5.94 -9.25 7.14
N ILE A 64 5.54 -9.91 6.06
CA ILE A 64 4.68 -11.07 6.16
C ILE A 64 5.47 -12.31 5.75
N ASN A 65 5.07 -13.44 6.29
CA ASN A 65 5.73 -14.72 6.06
C ASN A 65 4.65 -15.71 5.65
N LEU A 66 4.60 -16.03 4.36
CA LEU A 66 3.61 -16.93 3.80
C LEU A 66 4.32 -18.01 3.01
N ASN A 67 3.96 -19.23 3.27
CA ASN A 67 4.48 -20.39 2.53
C ASN A 67 6.01 -20.41 2.48
N GLY A 68 6.64 -20.02 3.61
CA GLY A 68 8.10 -19.98 3.68
C GLY A 68 8.73 -18.77 3.01
N THR A 69 7.93 -17.91 2.39
CA THR A 69 8.41 -16.71 1.73
C THR A 69 8.24 -15.51 2.66
N LYS A 70 9.31 -14.77 2.86
CA LYS A 70 9.27 -13.52 3.63
C LYS A 70 9.25 -12.36 2.68
N LYS A 71 8.31 -11.46 2.88
CA LYS A 71 8.17 -10.28 2.03
C LYS A 71 7.88 -9.06 2.88
N ARG A 72 8.65 -8.00 2.67
CA ARG A 72 8.36 -6.70 3.26
C ARG A 72 7.34 -6.01 2.41
N CYS A 73 6.21 -5.65 2.99
CA CYS A 73 5.09 -5.06 2.28
C CYS A 73 4.88 -3.63 2.71
N ASP A 74 4.55 -2.76 1.74
CA ASP A 74 4.34 -1.34 2.03
C ASP A 74 3.08 -1.13 2.86
N THR A 75 1.99 -1.76 2.48
CA THR A 75 0.75 -1.76 3.25
C THR A 75 0.07 -3.11 3.10
N VAL A 76 -0.47 -3.62 4.18
CA VAL A 76 -1.23 -4.87 4.17
C VAL A 76 -2.59 -4.62 4.81
N LEU A 77 -3.64 -5.08 4.15
CA LEU A 77 -4.98 -5.15 4.72
C LEU A 77 -5.25 -6.61 5.06
N TYR A 78 -5.60 -6.86 6.31
CA TYR A 78 -5.87 -8.21 6.79
C TYR A 78 -7.36 -8.52 6.81
N ASN A 79 -7.68 -9.79 6.65
CA ASN A 79 -9.00 -10.30 6.97
C ASN A 79 -9.14 -10.38 8.49
N ARG A 80 -10.36 -10.61 8.97
CA ARG A 80 -10.59 -10.70 10.42
C ARG A 80 -9.86 -11.87 11.06
N ASP A 81 -9.56 -12.91 10.31
CA ASP A 81 -8.78 -14.05 10.79
C ASP A 81 -7.27 -13.81 10.70
N LEU A 82 -6.88 -12.57 10.35
CA LEU A 82 -5.49 -12.12 10.27
C LEU A 82 -4.69 -12.73 9.13
N THR A 83 -5.36 -13.32 8.14
CA THR A 83 -4.70 -13.65 6.89
C THR A 83 -4.63 -12.40 6.02
N ALA A 84 -3.60 -12.29 5.18
CA ALA A 84 -3.44 -11.11 4.33
C ALA A 84 -4.46 -11.15 3.20
N ARG A 85 -5.27 -10.10 3.11
CA ARG A 85 -6.27 -9.98 2.06
C ARG A 85 -5.75 -9.20 0.87
N MET A 86 -5.07 -8.10 1.14
CA MET A 86 -4.60 -7.19 0.10
C MET A 86 -3.25 -6.63 0.47
N ILE A 87 -2.38 -6.56 -0.52
CA ILE A 87 -1.09 -5.89 -0.39
C ILE A 87 -1.11 -4.68 -1.32
N VAL A 88 -0.62 -3.55 -0.84
CA VAL A 88 -0.47 -2.34 -1.64
C VAL A 88 1.02 -2.04 -1.77
N GLU A 89 1.47 -1.86 -3.00
CA GLU A 89 2.84 -1.44 -3.32
C GLU A 89 2.80 -0.01 -3.82
N TYR A 90 3.64 0.83 -3.24
CA TYR A 90 3.68 2.25 -3.59
C TYR A 90 4.90 2.58 -4.42
N LYS A 91 4.70 3.49 -5.36
CA LYS A 91 5.77 4.12 -6.12
C LYS A 91 5.63 5.62 -5.96
N ALA A 92 6.73 6.35 -6.15
CA ALA A 92 6.69 7.80 -6.13
C ALA A 92 5.82 8.32 -7.28
N PRO A 93 5.22 9.51 -7.14
CA PRO A 93 4.31 10.03 -8.18
C PRO A 93 4.95 10.21 -9.55
N ASP A 94 6.25 10.43 -9.63
CA ASP A 94 6.94 10.59 -10.90
C ASP A 94 7.38 9.28 -11.53
N VAL A 95 7.13 8.15 -10.88
CA VAL A 95 7.46 6.84 -11.43
C VAL A 95 6.30 6.37 -12.29
N VAL A 96 6.57 6.07 -13.54
CA VAL A 96 5.56 5.55 -14.45
C VAL A 96 5.44 4.04 -14.21
N ILE A 97 4.22 3.59 -13.93
CA ILE A 97 3.96 2.16 -13.74
C ILE A 97 3.67 1.58 -15.12
N THR A 98 4.72 1.11 -15.78
CA THR A 98 4.58 0.48 -17.10
C THR A 98 4.01 -0.92 -16.95
N GLN A 99 3.56 -1.50 -18.06
CA GLN A 99 3.07 -2.87 -18.04
C GLN A 99 4.15 -3.83 -17.56
N ALA A 100 5.41 -3.61 -17.95
CA ALA A 100 6.51 -4.47 -17.52
C ALA A 100 6.74 -4.39 -16.00
N VAL A 101 6.68 -3.18 -15.44
CA VAL A 101 6.83 -2.99 -13.99
C VAL A 101 5.68 -3.66 -13.26
N PHE A 102 4.46 -3.46 -13.75
CA PHE A 102 3.27 -4.07 -13.13
C PHE A 102 3.36 -5.59 -13.17
N ASP A 103 3.76 -6.16 -14.32
CA ASP A 103 3.88 -7.61 -14.45
C ASP A 103 4.94 -8.17 -13.50
N GLN A 104 6.04 -7.47 -13.33
CA GLN A 104 7.10 -7.89 -12.42
C GLN A 104 6.60 -7.93 -10.98
N ILE A 105 5.88 -6.90 -10.56
CA ILE A 105 5.35 -6.80 -9.21
C ILE A 105 4.29 -7.87 -8.97
N THR A 106 3.38 -8.07 -9.93
CA THR A 106 2.33 -9.08 -9.78
C THR A 106 2.92 -10.48 -9.71
N ARG A 107 3.91 -10.76 -10.55
CA ARG A 107 4.56 -12.07 -10.55
C ARG A 107 5.28 -12.34 -9.23
N TYR A 108 5.96 -11.34 -8.72
CA TYR A 108 6.68 -11.46 -7.47
C TYR A 108 5.73 -11.72 -6.30
N ASN A 109 4.58 -11.04 -6.30
CA ASN A 109 3.62 -11.16 -5.21
C ASN A 109 2.68 -12.35 -5.33
N MET A 110 2.64 -13.00 -6.50
CA MET A 110 1.76 -14.14 -6.70
C MET A 110 2.03 -15.29 -5.73
N VAL A 111 3.30 -15.46 -5.35
CA VAL A 111 3.67 -16.55 -4.43
C VAL A 111 3.08 -16.36 -3.04
N LEU A 112 2.70 -15.14 -2.68
CA LEU A 112 2.12 -14.85 -1.37
C LEU A 112 0.64 -15.22 -1.29
N ARG A 113 -0.01 -15.45 -2.43
CA ARG A 113 -1.40 -15.91 -2.50
C ARG A 113 -2.38 -15.01 -1.78
N VAL A 114 -2.14 -13.70 -1.81
CA VAL A 114 -3.13 -12.75 -1.29
C VAL A 114 -4.27 -12.62 -2.30
N GLU A 115 -5.44 -12.20 -1.82
CA GLU A 115 -6.59 -12.05 -2.71
C GLU A 115 -6.41 -10.93 -3.72
N TYR A 116 -5.84 -9.81 -3.27
CA TYR A 116 -5.71 -8.61 -4.08
C TYR A 116 -4.32 -8.01 -3.97
N LEU A 117 -3.85 -7.46 -5.08
CA LEU A 117 -2.65 -6.64 -5.11
C LEU A 117 -3.00 -5.30 -5.74
N VAL A 118 -2.60 -4.21 -5.10
CA VAL A 118 -2.74 -2.86 -5.63
C VAL A 118 -1.35 -2.29 -5.81
N VAL A 119 -1.10 -1.67 -6.96
CA VAL A 119 0.12 -0.92 -7.23
C VAL A 119 -0.29 0.50 -7.56
N THR A 120 0.25 1.47 -6.86
CA THR A 120 -0.15 2.86 -7.07
C THR A 120 1.04 3.80 -6.92
N ASN A 121 1.05 4.84 -7.74
CA ASN A 121 1.97 5.98 -7.59
C ASN A 121 1.22 7.24 -7.15
N GLY A 122 -0.04 7.10 -6.74
CA GLY A 122 -0.86 8.21 -6.32
C GLY A 122 -1.62 8.88 -7.45
N ILE A 123 -1.17 8.72 -8.68
CA ILE A 123 -1.82 9.27 -9.88
C ILE A 123 -2.57 8.17 -10.61
N ASN A 124 -1.93 7.03 -10.78
CA ASN A 124 -2.50 5.86 -11.41
C ASN A 124 -2.54 4.73 -10.40
N HIS A 125 -3.64 4.00 -10.40
CA HIS A 125 -3.88 2.91 -9.46
C HIS A 125 -4.26 1.67 -10.25
N TYR A 126 -3.58 0.56 -9.98
CA TYR A 126 -3.84 -0.70 -10.66
C TYR A 126 -4.11 -1.77 -9.61
N ALA A 127 -5.11 -2.61 -9.86
CA ALA A 127 -5.46 -3.68 -8.95
C ALA A 127 -5.63 -4.98 -9.71
N VAL A 128 -5.20 -6.07 -9.11
CA VAL A 128 -5.41 -7.39 -9.67
C VAL A 128 -5.96 -8.29 -8.59
N SER A 129 -6.89 -9.17 -8.98
CA SER A 129 -7.47 -10.16 -8.08
C SER A 129 -6.86 -11.51 -8.38
N TYR A 130 -6.09 -12.03 -7.43
CA TYR A 130 -5.47 -13.34 -7.58
C TYR A 130 -6.46 -14.48 -7.41
N THR A 131 -7.63 -14.22 -6.86
CA THR A 131 -8.64 -15.27 -6.73
C THR A 131 -9.07 -15.79 -8.09
N HIS A 132 -9.05 -14.95 -9.12
CA HIS A 132 -9.40 -15.40 -10.46
C HIS A 132 -8.32 -16.28 -11.07
N LEU A 133 -7.07 -16.11 -10.62
CA LEU A 133 -5.96 -16.91 -11.14
C LEU A 133 -5.87 -18.27 -10.47
N THR A 134 -6.44 -18.40 -9.29
CA THR A 134 -6.36 -19.66 -8.55
C THR A 134 -7.55 -20.56 -8.76
N LEU A 135 -8.58 -20.06 -9.44
CA LEU A 135 -9.72 -20.95 -9.71
C LEU A 135 -9.32 -22.00 -10.72
N PRO A 136 -9.65 -23.19 -10.53
CA PRO A 136 -9.32 -24.20 -11.42
C PRO A 136 -10.07 -23.96 -12.58
N THR A 137 -9.69 -24.16 -13.26
CA THR A 137 -10.20 -24.24 -14.08
C THR A 137 -11.09 -25.14 -14.14
N LYS A 138 -11.73 -25.36 -14.34
CA LYS A 138 -12.68 -26.11 -14.37
C LYS A 138 -12.92 -26.53 -15.50
#